data_7ceb45d331362695140d6951bd247b2b
#
_entry.id   7ceb45d331362695140d6951bd247b2b
#
_cell.length_a   1.000
_cell.length_b   1.000
_cell.length_c   1.000
_cell.angle_alpha   90.00
_cell.angle_beta   90.00
_cell.angle_gamma   90.00
#
_symmetry.space_group_name_H-M   'P 1'
#
loop_
_entity.id
_entity.type
_entity.pdbx_description
1 polymer ?
#
loop_
_entity_poly.entity_id
_entity_poly.type
_entity_poly.pdbx_seq_one_letter_code
_entity_poly.pdbx_strand_id
1 'polypeptide(L)'
;YQDVPGAQRIAIRDELEKEKQRLLPNSRNYSILAYNLALLYEKEHNHTKWLENMILSGIADVYAVNRDIGSLYALASYLYEQGQLDRAYRYSTYCSDIGITFKSRVRLLHQQKLQRKIHQSYIERDHMQQKQLKLFLLFISFLTIVLLIALFFLRRQTRRRRKALVELH
;
A
#
# COMPACT_ATOMS: atom_id res chain seq x y z
N TYR A 1 -26.82 -13.84 5.77
CA TYR A 1 -27.19 -12.49 6.24
C TYR A 1 -27.72 -11.57 5.11
N GLN A 2 -27.85 -12.07 3.86
CA GLN A 2 -28.25 -11.20 2.75
C GLN A 2 -29.72 -10.78 2.79
N ASP A 3 -30.61 -11.59 3.39
CA ASP A 3 -32.06 -11.40 3.36
C ASP A 3 -32.70 -11.09 4.73
N VAL A 4 -31.90 -10.67 5.71
CA VAL A 4 -32.40 -10.42 7.07
C VAL A 4 -32.99 -9.01 7.19
N PRO A 5 -34.21 -8.83 7.72
CA PRO A 5 -34.84 -7.52 7.95
C PRO A 5 -33.97 -6.62 8.83
N GLY A 6 -34.06 -5.29 8.62
CA GLY A 6 -33.20 -4.31 9.30
C GLY A 6 -33.21 -4.41 10.82
N ALA A 7 -34.38 -4.57 11.45
CA ALA A 7 -34.50 -4.71 12.90
C ALA A 7 -33.80 -5.97 13.45
N GLN A 8 -33.88 -7.08 12.71
CA GLN A 8 -33.22 -8.31 13.10
C GLN A 8 -31.71 -8.24 12.92
N ARG A 9 -31.22 -7.49 11.89
CA ARG A 9 -29.77 -7.22 11.73
C ARG A 9 -29.18 -6.46 12.90
N ILE A 10 -29.90 -5.45 13.41
CA ILE A 10 -29.47 -4.67 14.58
C ILE A 10 -29.33 -5.58 15.80
N ALA A 11 -30.29 -6.44 16.06
CA ALA A 11 -30.24 -7.37 17.19
C ALA A 11 -29.05 -8.34 17.07
N ILE A 12 -28.83 -8.91 15.89
CA ILE A 12 -27.69 -9.81 15.61
C ILE A 12 -26.36 -9.05 15.81
N ARG A 13 -26.26 -7.82 15.31
CA ARG A 13 -25.04 -7.01 15.47
C ARG A 13 -24.74 -6.77 16.95
N ASP A 14 -25.74 -6.36 17.73
CA ASP A 14 -25.56 -6.06 19.16
C ASP A 14 -25.17 -7.30 19.97
N GLU A 15 -25.67 -8.47 19.58
CA GLU A 15 -25.27 -9.75 20.16
C GLU A 15 -23.82 -10.10 19.83
N LEU A 16 -23.42 -9.96 18.54
CA LEU A 16 -22.05 -10.21 18.08
C LEU A 16 -21.04 -9.24 18.74
N GLU A 17 -21.41 -7.97 18.95
CA GLU A 17 -20.55 -7.01 19.66
C GLU A 17 -20.31 -7.45 21.13
N LYS A 18 -21.36 -7.92 21.84
CA LYS A 18 -21.22 -8.44 23.20
C LYS A 18 -20.37 -9.70 23.27
N GLU A 19 -20.53 -10.59 22.28
CA GLU A 19 -19.75 -11.82 22.20
C GLU A 19 -18.28 -11.51 21.90
N LYS A 20 -17.99 -10.59 20.95
CA LYS A 20 -16.64 -10.14 20.61
C LYS A 20 -15.88 -9.63 21.84
N GLN A 21 -16.55 -8.87 22.73
CA GLN A 21 -15.94 -8.34 23.96
C GLN A 21 -15.51 -9.43 24.96
N ARG A 22 -16.07 -10.64 24.87
CA ARG A 22 -15.74 -11.78 25.74
C ARG A 22 -14.55 -12.60 25.22
N LEU A 23 -14.14 -12.39 23.97
CA LEU A 23 -13.09 -13.16 23.32
C LEU A 23 -11.73 -12.50 23.48
N LEU A 24 -10.68 -13.32 23.43
CA LEU A 24 -9.31 -12.83 23.34
C LEU A 24 -9.07 -12.16 21.99
N PRO A 25 -8.56 -10.91 21.95
CA PRO A 25 -8.42 -10.12 20.73
C PRO A 25 -7.58 -10.78 19.63
N ASN A 26 -6.68 -11.69 20.01
CA ASN A 26 -5.77 -12.37 19.08
C ASN A 26 -6.22 -13.80 18.75
N SER A 27 -7.48 -14.14 19.04
CA SER A 27 -8.03 -15.46 18.76
C SER A 27 -8.70 -15.53 17.39
N ARG A 28 -8.75 -16.74 16.82
CA ARG A 28 -9.45 -17.01 15.56
C ARG A 28 -10.94 -16.64 15.64
N ASN A 29 -11.60 -16.93 16.76
CA ASN A 29 -13.01 -16.62 16.94
C ASN A 29 -13.25 -15.12 16.95
N TYR A 30 -12.37 -14.36 17.58
CA TYR A 30 -12.41 -12.89 17.54
C TYR A 30 -12.30 -12.35 16.10
N SER A 31 -11.37 -12.87 15.30
CA SER A 31 -11.23 -12.50 13.89
C SER A 31 -12.52 -12.74 13.12
N ILE A 32 -13.13 -13.93 13.26
CA ILE A 32 -14.36 -14.27 12.56
C ILE A 32 -15.51 -13.34 12.96
N LEU A 33 -15.66 -13.06 14.26
CA LEU A 33 -16.72 -12.15 14.75
C LEU A 33 -16.50 -10.72 14.26
N ALA A 34 -15.28 -10.21 14.32
CA ALA A 34 -14.94 -8.89 13.82
C ALA A 34 -15.22 -8.78 12.31
N TYR A 35 -14.88 -9.81 11.52
CA TYR A 35 -15.18 -9.84 10.09
C TYR A 35 -16.69 -9.80 9.82
N ASN A 36 -17.48 -10.60 10.53
CA ASN A 36 -18.93 -10.63 10.39
C ASN A 36 -19.57 -9.29 10.79
N LEU A 37 -19.10 -8.67 11.86
CA LEU A 37 -19.51 -7.31 12.26
C LEU A 37 -19.20 -6.28 11.19
N ALA A 38 -18.01 -6.34 10.58
CA ALA A 38 -17.67 -5.46 9.48
C ALA A 38 -18.67 -5.60 8.31
N LEU A 39 -19.02 -6.82 7.92
CA LEU A 39 -20.02 -7.04 6.87
C LEU A 39 -21.42 -6.51 7.21
N LEU A 40 -21.80 -6.52 8.49
CA LEU A 40 -23.06 -5.92 8.94
C LEU A 40 -23.02 -4.41 8.88
N TYR A 41 -21.92 -3.78 9.33
CA TYR A 41 -21.72 -2.34 9.27
C TYR A 41 -21.59 -1.82 7.82
N GLU A 42 -21.05 -2.61 6.90
CA GLU A 42 -21.05 -2.29 5.47
C GLU A 42 -22.47 -2.11 4.94
N LYS A 43 -23.39 -3.03 5.30
CA LYS A 43 -24.81 -2.94 4.91
C LYS A 43 -25.57 -1.80 5.58
N GLU A 44 -25.11 -1.36 6.74
CA GLU A 44 -25.64 -0.19 7.45
C GLU A 44 -25.01 1.12 6.94
N HIS A 45 -24.13 1.06 5.93
CA HIS A 45 -23.36 2.20 5.42
C HIS A 45 -22.51 2.90 6.50
N ASN A 46 -22.18 2.20 7.57
CA ASN A 46 -21.31 2.70 8.63
C ASN A 46 -19.85 2.38 8.32
N HIS A 47 -19.27 3.19 7.46
CA HIS A 47 -17.90 2.98 6.95
C HIS A 47 -16.83 2.97 8.06
N THR A 48 -16.99 3.83 9.08
CA THR A 48 -16.04 3.89 10.20
C THR A 48 -15.99 2.58 10.97
N LYS A 49 -17.16 2.04 11.32
CA LYS A 49 -17.25 0.76 12.03
C LYS A 49 -16.86 -0.44 11.17
N TRP A 50 -17.17 -0.39 9.87
CA TRP A 50 -16.69 -1.36 8.91
C TRP A 50 -15.15 -1.42 8.90
N LEU A 51 -14.48 -0.27 8.75
CA LEU A 51 -13.02 -0.21 8.69
C LEU A 51 -12.38 -0.65 10.02
N GLU A 52 -12.91 -0.19 11.17
CA GLU A 52 -12.44 -0.60 12.49
C GLU A 52 -12.47 -2.13 12.65
N ASN A 53 -13.60 -2.76 12.35
CA ASN A 53 -13.76 -4.20 12.51
C ASN A 53 -12.95 -5.00 11.46
N MET A 54 -12.79 -4.51 10.23
CA MET A 54 -11.89 -5.11 9.23
C MET A 54 -10.43 -5.10 9.69
N ILE A 55 -9.98 -4.00 10.30
CA ILE A 55 -8.61 -3.90 10.85
C ILE A 55 -8.44 -4.87 12.02
N LEU A 56 -9.36 -4.89 12.95
CA LEU A 56 -9.31 -5.80 14.10
C LEU A 56 -9.30 -7.28 13.68
N SER A 57 -10.13 -7.63 12.70
CA SER A 57 -10.14 -8.97 12.12
C SER A 57 -8.78 -9.31 11.46
N GLY A 58 -8.23 -8.40 10.65
CA GLY A 58 -6.94 -8.61 10.00
C GLY A 58 -5.78 -8.78 10.98
N ILE A 59 -5.76 -8.00 12.05
CA ILE A 59 -4.77 -8.14 13.14
C ILE A 59 -4.90 -9.51 13.80
N ALA A 60 -6.11 -9.91 14.17
CA ALA A 60 -6.35 -11.19 14.81
C ALA A 60 -6.00 -12.37 13.89
N ASP A 61 -6.25 -12.29 12.57
CA ASP A 61 -5.87 -13.30 11.59
C ASP A 61 -4.35 -13.51 11.53
N VAL A 62 -3.59 -12.42 11.56
CA VAL A 62 -2.11 -12.49 11.55
C VAL A 62 -1.59 -13.14 12.83
N TYR A 63 -2.11 -12.75 13.99
CA TYR A 63 -1.67 -13.31 15.29
C TYR A 63 -2.09 -14.78 15.48
N ALA A 64 -3.29 -15.14 15.06
CA ALA A 64 -3.79 -16.50 15.15
C ALA A 64 -3.22 -17.44 14.09
N VAL A 65 -2.34 -16.94 13.19
CA VAL A 65 -1.84 -17.68 12.01
C VAL A 65 -3.01 -18.29 11.23
N ASN A 66 -4.08 -17.52 11.11
CA ASN A 66 -5.31 -17.98 10.47
C ASN A 66 -5.14 -18.06 8.96
N ARG A 67 -5.70 -19.09 8.35
CA ARG A 67 -5.71 -19.29 6.89
C ARG A 67 -6.75 -18.41 6.18
N ASP A 68 -7.62 -17.77 6.94
CA ASP A 68 -8.64 -16.87 6.40
C ASP A 68 -8.09 -15.45 6.31
N ILE A 69 -7.90 -14.96 5.09
CA ILE A 69 -7.29 -13.66 4.78
C ILE A 69 -8.33 -12.69 4.18
N GLY A 70 -9.61 -12.97 4.40
CA GLY A 70 -10.70 -12.17 3.81
C GLY A 70 -10.66 -10.70 4.23
N SER A 71 -10.37 -10.42 5.50
CA SER A 71 -10.23 -9.08 6.05
C SER A 71 -9.05 -8.31 5.46
N LEU A 72 -7.87 -8.94 5.37
CA LEU A 72 -6.68 -8.33 4.78
C LEU A 72 -6.86 -8.04 3.29
N TYR A 73 -7.57 -8.91 2.58
CA TYR A 73 -7.89 -8.69 1.18
C TYR A 73 -8.87 -7.51 0.99
N ALA A 74 -9.91 -7.41 1.81
CA ALA A 74 -10.83 -6.27 1.81
C ALA A 74 -10.09 -4.96 2.11
N LEU A 75 -9.18 -4.97 3.09
CA LEU A 75 -8.32 -3.83 3.40
C LEU A 75 -7.37 -3.47 2.25
N ALA A 76 -6.81 -4.46 1.53
CA ALA A 76 -5.98 -4.19 0.35
C ALA A 76 -6.78 -3.50 -0.76
N SER A 77 -8.04 -3.93 -1.00
CA SER A 77 -8.95 -3.28 -1.93
C SER A 77 -9.24 -1.84 -1.54
N TYR A 78 -9.63 -1.63 -0.28
CA TYR A 78 -9.89 -0.31 0.26
C TYR A 78 -8.69 0.63 0.13
N LEU A 79 -7.51 0.18 0.53
CA LEU A 79 -6.27 0.98 0.43
C LEU A 79 -5.92 1.32 -1.03
N TYR A 80 -6.19 0.42 -1.97
CA TYR A 80 -6.01 0.66 -3.39
C TYR A 80 -6.95 1.78 -3.89
N GLU A 81 -8.23 1.75 -3.51
CA GLU A 81 -9.21 2.77 -3.84
C GLU A 81 -8.88 4.14 -3.22
N GLN A 82 -8.25 4.16 -2.05
CA GLN A 82 -7.74 5.37 -1.40
C GLN A 82 -6.40 5.86 -1.97
N GLY A 83 -5.86 5.24 -3.01
CA GLY A 83 -4.58 5.61 -3.62
C GLY A 83 -3.34 5.24 -2.78
N GLN A 84 -3.50 4.51 -1.67
CA GLN A 84 -2.39 4.06 -0.80
C GLN A 84 -1.71 2.81 -1.37
N LEU A 85 -1.14 2.96 -2.55
CA LEU A 85 -0.68 1.85 -3.38
C LEU A 85 0.39 0.96 -2.71
N ASP A 86 1.32 1.55 -1.94
CA ASP A 86 2.38 0.80 -1.23
C ASP A 86 1.81 -0.14 -0.18
N ARG A 87 0.80 0.33 0.56
CA ARG A 87 0.14 -0.48 1.59
C ARG A 87 -0.75 -1.55 0.95
N ALA A 88 -1.50 -1.17 -0.09
CA ALA A 88 -2.34 -2.10 -0.85
C ALA A 88 -1.49 -3.23 -1.46
N TYR A 89 -0.34 -2.90 -2.03
CA TYR A 89 0.59 -3.88 -2.60
C TYR A 89 1.10 -4.85 -1.52
N ARG A 90 1.58 -4.35 -0.38
CA ARG A 90 2.07 -5.21 0.72
C ARG A 90 1.00 -6.16 1.23
N TYR A 91 -0.24 -5.68 1.44
CA TYR A 91 -1.33 -6.52 1.94
C TYR A 91 -1.75 -7.56 0.90
N SER A 92 -1.84 -7.18 -0.38
CA SER A 92 -2.20 -8.11 -1.46
C SER A 92 -1.14 -9.20 -1.68
N THR A 93 0.16 -8.85 -1.57
CA THR A 93 1.26 -9.82 -1.66
C THR A 93 1.22 -10.81 -0.50
N TYR A 94 1.05 -10.32 0.73
CA TYR A 94 0.89 -11.19 1.90
C TYR A 94 -0.28 -12.17 1.75
N CYS A 95 -1.43 -11.69 1.26
CA CYS A 95 -2.58 -12.53 0.98
C CYS A 95 -2.29 -13.60 -0.08
N SER A 96 -1.53 -13.25 -1.11
CA SER A 96 -1.11 -14.19 -2.16
C SER A 96 -0.20 -15.29 -1.62
N ASP A 97 0.80 -14.91 -0.83
CA ASP A 97 1.77 -15.86 -0.26
C ASP A 97 1.09 -16.88 0.66
N ILE A 98 0.15 -16.43 1.49
CA ILE A 98 -0.68 -17.33 2.30
C ILE A 98 -1.55 -18.21 1.41
N GLY A 99 -2.21 -17.65 0.40
CA GLY A 99 -3.07 -18.39 -0.52
C GLY A 99 -2.33 -19.51 -1.25
N ILE A 100 -1.11 -19.27 -1.69
CA ILE A 100 -0.24 -20.26 -2.35
C ILE A 100 0.15 -21.35 -1.34
N THR A 101 0.59 -20.98 -0.16
CA THR A 101 1.05 -21.90 0.88
C THR A 101 -0.04 -22.89 1.29
N PHE A 102 -1.29 -22.45 1.36
CA PHE A 102 -2.42 -23.26 1.84
C PHE A 102 -3.32 -23.83 0.74
N LYS A 103 -2.96 -23.71 -0.54
CA LYS A 103 -3.67 -24.29 -1.72
C LYS A 103 -5.19 -24.01 -1.76
N SER A 104 -5.61 -22.83 -1.33
CA SER A 104 -7.03 -22.41 -1.35
C SER A 104 -7.46 -21.99 -2.76
N ARG A 105 -7.81 -22.93 -3.63
CA ARG A 105 -8.08 -22.70 -5.06
C ARG A 105 -9.28 -21.79 -5.35
N VAL A 106 -10.34 -21.85 -4.57
CA VAL A 106 -11.61 -21.16 -4.90
C VAL A 106 -11.54 -19.65 -4.66
N ARG A 107 -10.86 -19.20 -3.61
CA ARG A 107 -10.67 -17.76 -3.31
C ARG A 107 -9.63 -17.09 -4.21
N LEU A 108 -8.63 -17.85 -4.68
CA LEU A 108 -7.55 -17.35 -5.54
C LEU A 108 -8.05 -16.68 -6.83
N LEU A 109 -9.08 -17.20 -7.48
CA LEU A 109 -9.53 -16.70 -8.78
C LEU A 109 -10.14 -15.28 -8.69
N HIS A 110 -10.92 -14.98 -7.66
CA HIS A 110 -11.49 -13.64 -7.46
C HIS A 110 -10.45 -12.63 -7.00
N GLN A 111 -9.51 -13.08 -6.16
CA GLN A 111 -8.42 -12.29 -5.63
C GLN A 111 -7.36 -11.94 -6.70
N GLN A 112 -7.11 -12.82 -7.66
CA GLN A 112 -6.10 -12.63 -8.71
C GLN A 112 -6.36 -11.40 -9.59
N LYS A 113 -7.61 -11.03 -9.83
CA LYS A 113 -7.92 -9.87 -10.68
C LYS A 113 -7.54 -8.54 -10.01
N LEU A 114 -7.87 -8.39 -8.74
CA LEU A 114 -7.50 -7.20 -7.96
C LEU A 114 -5.99 -7.16 -7.71
N GLN A 115 -5.40 -8.28 -7.32
CA GLN A 115 -3.96 -8.38 -7.11
C GLN A 115 -3.17 -7.97 -8.35
N ARG A 116 -3.58 -8.44 -9.54
CA ARG A 116 -2.96 -8.01 -10.81
C ARG A 116 -3.07 -6.50 -11.02
N LYS A 117 -4.23 -5.90 -10.75
CA LYS A 117 -4.42 -4.44 -10.87
C LYS A 117 -3.48 -3.68 -9.93
N ILE A 118 -3.44 -4.07 -8.66
CA ILE A 118 -2.55 -3.45 -7.65
C ILE A 118 -1.09 -3.58 -8.08
N HIS A 119 -0.68 -4.77 -8.50
CA HIS A 119 0.69 -5.04 -8.93
C HIS A 119 1.09 -4.23 -10.17
N GLN A 120 0.22 -4.18 -11.18
CA GLN A 120 0.46 -3.37 -12.38
C GLN A 120 0.58 -1.88 -12.05
N SER A 121 -0.36 -1.33 -11.28
CA SER A 121 -0.31 0.07 -10.86
C SER A 121 0.94 0.39 -10.02
N TYR A 122 1.39 -0.55 -9.20
CA TYR A 122 2.62 -0.40 -8.43
C TYR A 122 3.86 -0.33 -9.33
N ILE A 123 3.98 -1.27 -10.29
CA ILE A 123 5.08 -1.31 -11.26
C ILE A 123 5.10 -0.06 -12.14
N GLU A 124 3.94 0.37 -12.66
CA GLU A 124 3.84 1.57 -13.48
C GLU A 124 4.31 2.81 -12.73
N ARG A 125 3.91 2.97 -11.46
CA ARG A 125 4.37 4.07 -10.61
C ARG A 125 5.88 4.02 -10.39
N ASP A 126 6.43 2.85 -10.08
CA ASP A 126 7.86 2.65 -9.88
C ASP A 126 8.66 3.01 -11.14
N HIS A 127 8.21 2.56 -12.32
CA HIS A 127 8.81 2.93 -13.60
C HIS A 127 8.78 4.43 -13.87
N MET A 128 7.68 5.11 -13.53
CA MET A 128 7.58 6.57 -13.69
C MET A 128 8.55 7.30 -12.77
N GLN A 129 8.66 6.89 -11.52
CA GLN A 129 9.62 7.46 -10.57
C GLN A 129 11.06 7.23 -11.02
N GLN A 130 11.39 6.04 -11.51
CA GLN A 130 12.72 5.75 -12.04
C GLN A 130 13.06 6.60 -13.27
N LYS A 131 12.10 6.83 -14.18
CA LYS A 131 12.30 7.73 -15.33
C LYS A 131 12.57 9.17 -14.88
N GLN A 132 11.81 9.68 -13.93
CA GLN A 132 12.03 11.02 -13.38
C GLN A 132 13.40 11.14 -12.72
N LEU A 133 13.81 10.15 -11.94
CA LEU A 133 15.13 10.12 -11.31
C LEU A 133 16.26 10.12 -12.35
N LYS A 134 16.14 9.31 -13.41
CA LYS A 134 17.13 9.27 -14.51
C LYS A 134 17.22 10.61 -15.22
N LEU A 135 16.10 11.27 -15.51
CA LEU A 135 16.10 12.61 -16.12
C LEU A 135 16.76 13.64 -15.21
N PHE A 136 16.48 13.59 -13.93
CA PHE A 136 17.09 14.48 -12.93
C PHE A 136 18.61 14.28 -12.83
N LEU A 137 19.08 13.05 -12.82
CA LEU A 137 20.52 12.72 -12.85
C LEU A 137 21.20 13.20 -14.14
N LEU A 138 20.54 13.04 -15.30
CA LEU A 138 21.05 13.57 -16.56
C LEU A 138 21.17 15.10 -16.54
N PHE A 139 20.18 15.78 -15.98
CA PHE A 139 20.21 17.25 -15.85
C PHE A 139 21.36 17.72 -14.95
N ILE A 140 21.56 17.08 -13.80
CA ILE A 140 22.69 17.39 -12.90
C ILE A 140 24.02 17.13 -13.59
N SER A 141 24.15 16.00 -14.30
CA SER A 141 25.36 15.66 -15.05
C SER A 141 25.67 16.70 -16.12
N PHE A 142 24.67 17.15 -16.86
CA PHE A 142 24.85 18.22 -17.86
C PHE A 142 25.29 19.54 -17.20
N LEU A 143 24.68 19.93 -16.10
CA LEU A 143 25.02 21.14 -15.38
C LEU A 143 26.48 21.13 -14.88
N THR A 144 26.91 19.99 -14.34
CA THR A 144 28.31 19.81 -13.88
C THR A 144 29.32 19.94 -15.03
N ILE A 145 29.01 19.38 -16.21
CA ILE A 145 29.87 19.51 -17.41
C ILE A 145 29.97 20.98 -17.83
N VAL A 146 28.84 21.70 -17.88
CA VAL A 146 28.83 23.14 -18.25
C VAL A 146 29.66 23.93 -17.25
N LEU A 147 29.57 23.67 -15.98
CA LEU A 147 30.32 24.36 -14.93
C LEU A 147 31.83 24.08 -15.04
N LEU A 148 32.23 22.86 -15.35
CA LEU A 148 33.61 22.50 -15.56
C LEU A 148 34.19 23.23 -16.80
N ILE A 149 33.42 23.32 -17.88
CA ILE A 149 33.81 24.06 -19.09
C ILE A 149 33.98 25.55 -18.76
N ALA A 150 33.05 26.16 -18.05
CA ALA A 150 33.12 27.57 -17.62
C ALA A 150 34.36 27.83 -16.76
N LEU A 151 34.66 26.96 -15.80
CA LEU A 151 35.86 27.05 -14.94
C LEU A 151 37.14 26.92 -15.77
N PHE A 152 37.15 26.04 -16.77
CA PHE A 152 38.29 25.90 -17.67
C PHE A 152 38.55 27.20 -18.46
N PHE A 153 37.51 27.81 -19.03
CA PHE A 153 37.63 29.08 -19.74
C PHE A 153 38.10 30.22 -18.83
N LEU A 154 37.56 30.35 -17.64
CA LEU A 154 37.98 31.33 -16.67
C LEU A 154 39.44 31.17 -16.26
N ARG A 155 39.90 29.95 -15.99
CA ARG A 155 41.32 29.68 -15.71
C ARG A 155 42.22 29.99 -16.88
N ARG A 156 41.81 29.72 -18.12
CA ARG A 156 42.56 30.04 -19.33
C ARG A 156 42.68 31.55 -19.51
N GLN A 157 41.58 32.29 -19.28
CA GLN A 157 41.57 33.77 -19.40
C GLN A 157 42.46 34.43 -18.33
N THR A 158 42.41 33.99 -17.09
CA THR A 158 43.27 34.49 -16.02
C THR A 158 44.76 34.21 -16.29
N ARG A 159 45.08 33.04 -16.80
CA ARG A 159 46.47 32.72 -17.22
C ARG A 159 46.97 33.64 -18.35
N ARG A 160 46.14 33.96 -19.35
CA ARG A 160 46.49 34.88 -20.43
C ARG A 160 46.71 36.31 -19.91
N ARG A 161 45.85 36.81 -19.02
CA ARG A 161 46.02 38.14 -18.41
C ARG A 161 47.30 38.24 -17.57
N ARG A 162 47.64 37.21 -16.81
CA ARG A 162 48.89 37.19 -16.02
C ARG A 162 50.15 37.21 -16.92
N LYS A 163 50.15 36.50 -18.07
CA LYS A 163 51.28 36.52 -18.99
C LYS A 163 51.46 37.92 -19.64
N ALA A 164 50.39 38.58 -20.05
CA ALA A 164 50.41 39.91 -20.60
C ALA A 164 50.91 40.99 -19.60
N LEU A 165 50.65 40.80 -18.30
CA LEU A 165 51.16 41.70 -17.25
C LEU A 165 52.66 41.51 -16.95
N VAL A 166 53.18 40.30 -17.15
CA VAL A 166 54.61 40.00 -16.96
C VAL A 166 55.46 40.47 -18.15
N GLU A 167 54.90 40.56 -19.37
CA GLU A 167 55.60 41.07 -20.57
C GLU A 167 55.68 42.61 -20.61
N LEU A 168 54.96 43.33 -19.75
CA LEU A 168 54.92 44.78 -19.66
C LEU A 168 55.85 45.34 -18.54
N HIS A 169 56.56 44.50 -17.82
CA HIS A 169 57.57 44.85 -16.82
C HIS A 169 58.94 44.35 -17.24
#